data_1f457dcd9923861f78790ccfe996a473
#
_entry.id   1f457dcd9923861f78790ccfe996a473
#
_cell.length_a   1.000
_cell.length_b   1.000
_cell.length_c   1.000
_cell.angle_alpha   90.00
_cell.angle_beta   90.00
_cell.angle_gamma   90.00
#
_symmetry.space_group_name_H-M   'P 1'
#
loop_
_entity.id
_entity.type
_entity.pdbx_description
1 polymer ?
#
loop_
_entity_poly.entity_id
_entity_poly.type
_entity_poly.pdbx_seq_one_letter_code
_entity_poly.pdbx_strand_id
1 'polypeptide(L)'
;MFVSKIDISSPSFETNTKENKALLDKMNLLLERAAQTSEKRRDIFEKRNQLSPRERLGALLDPGLPFLELFNMAGYCVDDPDPETSIPGSSLIGGIGYVSGVKCLIYIDDSGINAGATTIKTIEKGLLLLEMAKKHKLPLVHLVESAGANLMQYKVELWALGGGAFAGLAEMSAMGIPIITVLHGLSTAGGAYMPGMSDYVIGVKENGMAALAGANLLRAATGEESSDKDLGGAEVHSKITGLVEYLAEDDKHAIEIAREVVKSLGWDRDFTGVSARNFLPPKYSSDEIIGSVPTDSVSYTHLTLPTKSGGGGG
;
A
#
# COMPACT_ATOMS: atom_id res chain seq x y z
N MET A 1 34.96 20.91 6.26
CA MET A 1 34.78 19.46 6.38
C MET A 1 34.06 19.20 7.70
N PHE A 2 32.93 18.50 7.71
CA PHE A 2 32.22 18.17 8.96
C PHE A 2 33.05 17.18 9.78
N VAL A 3 33.18 17.45 11.09
CA VAL A 3 33.85 16.56 12.05
C VAL A 3 32.81 16.23 13.12
N SER A 4 32.51 14.95 13.27
CA SER A 4 31.63 14.49 14.34
C SER A 4 32.26 14.76 15.70
N LYS A 5 31.42 15.23 16.63
CA LYS A 5 31.79 15.41 18.05
C LYS A 5 31.14 14.34 18.93
N ILE A 6 30.53 13.31 18.32
CA ILE A 6 29.86 12.22 19.03
C ILE A 6 30.95 11.36 19.65
N ASP A 7 30.88 11.16 20.96
CA ASP A 7 31.68 10.18 21.69
C ASP A 7 30.89 8.88 21.82
N ILE A 8 31.20 7.93 20.94
CA ILE A 8 30.55 6.61 20.89
C ILE A 8 30.89 5.72 22.10
N SER A 9 31.88 6.10 22.90
CA SER A 9 32.29 5.40 24.12
C SER A 9 31.65 5.97 25.39
N SER A 10 30.89 7.05 25.27
CA SER A 10 30.25 7.67 26.43
C SER A 10 29.11 6.83 26.99
N PRO A 11 28.91 6.81 28.34
CA PRO A 11 27.81 6.08 28.95
C PRO A 11 26.44 6.54 28.44
N SER A 12 26.27 7.83 28.11
CA SER A 12 25.03 8.36 27.52
C SER A 12 24.77 7.78 26.13
N PHE A 13 25.79 7.62 25.29
CA PHE A 13 25.67 7.01 23.98
C PHE A 13 25.21 5.55 24.08
N GLU A 14 25.80 4.79 25.00
CA GLU A 14 25.44 3.38 25.24
C GLU A 14 23.99 3.25 25.73
N THR A 15 23.58 4.10 26.69
CA THR A 15 22.23 4.16 27.21
C THR A 15 21.21 4.49 26.11
N ASN A 16 21.45 5.57 25.35
CA ASN A 16 20.60 5.97 24.24
C ASN A 16 20.47 4.88 23.18
N THR A 17 21.59 4.21 22.84
CA THR A 17 21.61 3.11 21.89
C THR A 17 20.68 1.98 22.33
N LYS A 18 20.78 1.56 23.60
CA LYS A 18 19.98 0.48 24.17
C LYS A 18 18.48 0.85 24.15
N GLU A 19 18.17 2.05 24.62
CA GLU A 19 16.78 2.52 24.71
C GLU A 19 16.15 2.70 23.32
N ASN A 20 16.86 3.34 22.37
CA ASN A 20 16.37 3.49 21.00
C ASN A 20 16.18 2.16 20.30
N LYS A 21 17.10 1.18 20.48
CA LYS A 21 16.89 -0.18 19.95
C LYS A 21 15.64 -0.81 20.51
N ALA A 22 15.39 -0.72 21.82
CA ALA A 22 14.17 -1.24 22.44
C ALA A 22 12.89 -0.59 21.90
N LEU A 23 12.91 0.71 21.61
CA LEU A 23 11.80 1.41 20.96
C LEU A 23 11.57 0.95 19.51
N LEU A 24 12.64 0.77 18.75
CA LEU A 24 12.58 0.23 17.37
C LEU A 24 12.05 -1.20 17.35
N ASP A 25 12.51 -2.06 18.26
CA ASP A 25 12.02 -3.43 18.38
C ASP A 25 10.51 -3.45 18.69
N LYS A 26 10.07 -2.60 19.62
CA LYS A 26 8.63 -2.45 19.94
C LYS A 26 7.82 -1.97 18.73
N MET A 27 8.34 -1.01 17.96
CA MET A 27 7.69 -0.54 16.74
C MET A 27 7.61 -1.64 15.70
N ASN A 28 8.68 -2.40 15.48
CA ASN A 28 8.70 -3.51 14.53
C ASN A 28 7.67 -4.58 14.88
N LEU A 29 7.56 -4.95 16.17
CA LEU A 29 6.52 -5.88 16.62
C LEU A 29 5.10 -5.38 16.34
N LEU A 30 4.86 -4.07 16.47
CA LEU A 30 3.57 -3.48 16.11
C LEU A 30 3.31 -3.58 14.60
N LEU A 31 4.30 -3.32 13.76
CA LEU A 31 4.17 -3.40 12.31
C LEU A 31 3.95 -4.85 11.83
N GLU A 32 4.58 -5.82 12.47
CA GLU A 32 4.38 -7.24 12.19
C GLU A 32 2.96 -7.72 12.50
N ARG A 33 2.26 -7.06 13.43
CA ARG A 33 0.88 -7.44 13.84
C ARG A 33 -0.09 -7.47 12.66
N ALA A 34 0.02 -6.54 11.71
CA ALA A 34 -0.81 -6.53 10.51
C ALA A 34 -0.57 -7.78 9.66
N ALA A 35 0.69 -8.11 9.39
CA ALA A 35 1.06 -9.31 8.63
C ALA A 35 0.59 -10.60 9.34
N GLN A 36 0.80 -10.69 10.66
CA GLN A 36 0.35 -11.82 11.46
C GLN A 36 -1.18 -11.97 11.48
N THR A 37 -1.91 -10.86 11.46
CA THR A 37 -3.39 -10.89 11.42
C THR A 37 -3.89 -11.37 10.08
N SER A 38 -3.32 -10.88 8.99
CA SER A 38 -3.63 -11.36 7.63
C SER A 38 -3.29 -12.85 7.47
N GLU A 39 -2.15 -13.28 8.00
CA GLU A 39 -1.70 -14.68 7.95
C GLU A 39 -2.65 -15.66 8.64
N LYS A 40 -3.40 -15.25 9.65
CA LYS A 40 -4.45 -16.08 10.27
C LYS A 40 -5.55 -16.51 9.30
N ARG A 41 -5.62 -15.88 8.13
CA ARG A 41 -6.55 -16.21 7.05
C ARG A 41 -5.94 -17.08 5.95
N ARG A 42 -4.71 -17.57 6.13
CA ARG A 42 -4.00 -18.43 5.16
C ARG A 42 -4.86 -19.60 4.64
N ASP A 43 -5.53 -20.30 5.53
CA ASP A 43 -6.42 -21.42 5.15
C ASP A 43 -7.52 -21.01 4.15
N ILE A 44 -7.98 -19.76 4.20
CA ILE A 44 -9.02 -19.25 3.30
C ILE A 44 -8.41 -18.98 1.93
N PHE A 45 -7.22 -18.37 1.88
CA PHE A 45 -6.50 -18.14 0.64
C PHE A 45 -6.14 -19.45 -0.05
N GLU A 46 -5.61 -20.43 0.68
CA GLU A 46 -5.27 -21.76 0.16
C GLU A 46 -6.50 -22.50 -0.40
N LYS A 47 -7.64 -22.48 0.31
CA LYS A 47 -8.91 -23.06 -0.17
C LYS A 47 -9.41 -22.45 -1.47
N ARG A 48 -9.07 -21.21 -1.74
CA ARG A 48 -9.43 -20.48 -2.96
C ARG A 48 -8.34 -20.53 -4.03
N ASN A 49 -7.25 -21.24 -3.76
CA ASN A 49 -6.05 -21.23 -4.61
C ASN A 49 -5.53 -19.81 -4.86
N GLN A 50 -5.56 -18.97 -3.81
CA GLN A 50 -5.09 -17.59 -3.83
C GLN A 50 -3.77 -17.45 -3.06
N LEU A 51 -2.96 -16.50 -3.46
CA LEU A 51 -1.85 -16.00 -2.67
C LEU A 51 -2.37 -15.02 -1.60
N SER A 52 -1.71 -14.98 -0.44
CA SER A 52 -1.96 -13.92 0.53
C SER A 52 -1.51 -12.55 -0.03
N PRO A 53 -2.04 -11.43 0.49
CA PRO A 53 -1.67 -10.09 -0.01
C PRO A 53 -0.16 -9.83 0.02
N ARG A 54 0.55 -10.29 1.05
CA ARG A 54 2.00 -10.13 1.12
C ARG A 54 2.78 -11.09 0.21
N GLU A 55 2.26 -12.25 -0.09
CA GLU A 55 2.83 -13.14 -1.13
C GLU A 55 2.64 -12.53 -2.52
N ARG A 56 1.48 -11.92 -2.80
CA ARG A 56 1.24 -11.16 -4.04
C ARG A 56 2.23 -10.00 -4.16
N LEU A 57 2.47 -9.25 -3.08
CA LEU A 57 3.47 -8.19 -3.04
C LEU A 57 4.87 -8.72 -3.38
N GLY A 58 5.28 -9.80 -2.72
CA GLY A 58 6.59 -10.42 -2.95
C GLY A 58 6.79 -10.92 -4.38
N ALA A 59 5.75 -11.46 -5.00
CA ALA A 59 5.79 -11.92 -6.40
C ALA A 59 5.78 -10.76 -7.42
N LEU A 60 5.15 -9.63 -7.06
CA LEU A 60 5.05 -8.45 -7.92
C LEU A 60 6.38 -7.69 -8.01
N LEU A 61 7.07 -7.52 -6.88
CA LEU A 61 8.27 -6.71 -6.79
C LEU A 61 9.49 -7.35 -7.44
N ASP A 62 10.40 -6.51 -7.90
CA ASP A 62 11.67 -6.97 -8.44
C ASP A 62 12.59 -7.48 -7.31
N PRO A 63 13.14 -8.69 -7.43
CA PRO A 63 14.00 -9.26 -6.40
C PRO A 63 15.23 -8.39 -6.12
N GLY A 64 15.55 -8.22 -4.84
CA GLY A 64 16.73 -7.47 -4.40
C GLY A 64 16.61 -5.95 -4.47
N LEU A 65 15.49 -5.41 -4.95
CA LEU A 65 15.22 -3.98 -4.91
C LEU A 65 14.36 -3.61 -3.68
N PRO A 66 14.53 -2.39 -3.14
CA PRO A 66 13.82 -1.99 -1.93
C PRO A 66 12.33 -1.75 -2.19
N PHE A 67 11.50 -2.09 -1.21
CA PHE A 67 10.12 -1.64 -1.08
C PHE A 67 10.01 -0.68 0.09
N LEU A 68 9.57 0.54 -0.17
CA LEU A 68 9.29 1.54 0.85
C LEU A 68 7.80 1.50 1.20
N GLU A 69 7.43 0.74 2.23
CA GLU A 69 6.06 0.72 2.74
C GLU A 69 5.73 2.05 3.40
N LEU A 70 4.62 2.67 3.00
CA LEU A 70 4.19 4.00 3.42
C LEU A 70 2.94 3.90 4.31
N PHE A 71 2.86 4.82 5.29
CA PHE A 71 1.69 4.96 6.17
C PHE A 71 1.31 3.65 6.88
N ASN A 72 2.30 2.85 7.24
CA ASN A 72 2.13 1.54 7.85
C ASN A 72 1.59 1.58 9.30
N MET A 73 1.52 2.77 9.92
CA MET A 73 0.87 3.00 11.22
C MET A 73 -0.53 3.61 11.10
N ALA A 74 -1.06 3.78 9.88
CA ALA A 74 -2.41 4.34 9.68
C ALA A 74 -3.47 3.51 10.43
N GLY A 75 -4.41 4.19 11.09
CA GLY A 75 -5.50 3.55 11.84
C GLY A 75 -5.12 3.02 13.23
N TYR A 76 -3.83 2.92 13.57
CA TYR A 76 -3.41 2.44 14.88
C TYR A 76 -3.98 3.30 16.01
N CYS A 77 -4.67 2.67 16.97
CA CYS A 77 -5.41 3.28 18.08
C CYS A 77 -6.47 4.31 17.65
N VAL A 78 -6.95 4.25 16.39
CA VAL A 78 -8.01 5.10 15.86
C VAL A 78 -9.24 4.29 15.45
N ASP A 79 -9.07 3.25 14.63
CA ASP A 79 -10.15 2.35 14.23
C ASP A 79 -10.54 1.43 15.40
N ASP A 80 -9.56 0.99 16.16
CA ASP A 80 -9.68 0.30 17.44
C ASP A 80 -8.81 1.06 18.47
N PRO A 81 -9.40 1.63 19.54
CA PRO A 81 -8.67 2.43 20.52
C PRO A 81 -7.78 1.60 21.46
N ASP A 82 -7.95 0.28 21.53
CA ASP A 82 -7.14 -0.58 22.37
C ASP A 82 -5.77 -0.85 21.72
N PRO A 83 -4.66 -0.38 22.32
CA PRO A 83 -3.32 -0.57 21.77
C PRO A 83 -2.90 -2.05 21.68
N GLU A 84 -3.53 -2.96 22.47
CA GLU A 84 -3.21 -4.38 22.46
C GLU A 84 -3.86 -5.12 21.27
N THR A 85 -5.02 -4.67 20.81
CA THR A 85 -5.79 -5.29 19.73
C THR A 85 -5.75 -4.50 18.43
N SER A 86 -5.45 -3.21 18.49
CA SER A 86 -5.38 -2.34 17.32
C SER A 86 -4.36 -2.81 16.27
N ILE A 87 -4.79 -2.85 15.03
CA ILE A 87 -3.98 -3.31 13.88
C ILE A 87 -3.50 -2.08 13.11
N PRO A 88 -2.16 -1.84 13.03
CA PRO A 88 -1.62 -0.74 12.26
C PRO A 88 -1.71 -1.02 10.75
N GLY A 89 -1.80 0.04 9.95
CA GLY A 89 -1.82 -0.03 8.50
C GLY A 89 -3.20 -0.22 7.88
N SER A 90 -4.25 -0.39 8.70
CA SER A 90 -5.61 -0.69 8.23
C SER A 90 -5.66 -1.94 7.33
N SER A 91 -6.64 -2.06 6.45
CA SER A 91 -6.75 -3.17 5.46
C SER A 91 -6.05 -2.85 4.13
N LEU A 92 -4.93 -2.12 4.17
CA LEU A 92 -4.25 -1.62 2.97
C LEU A 92 -2.74 -1.67 3.14
N ILE A 93 -2.06 -2.34 2.21
CA ILE A 93 -0.61 -2.27 2.04
C ILE A 93 -0.33 -1.26 0.92
N GLY A 94 0.49 -0.26 1.19
CA GLY A 94 0.83 0.76 0.20
C GLY A 94 2.27 1.21 0.29
N GLY A 95 2.88 1.49 -0.86
CA GLY A 95 4.27 1.90 -0.87
C GLY A 95 4.85 2.10 -2.25
N ILE A 96 6.14 2.39 -2.31
CA ILE A 96 6.89 2.57 -3.55
C ILE A 96 7.85 1.39 -3.72
N GLY A 97 7.77 0.74 -4.86
CA GLY A 97 8.62 -0.39 -5.22
C GLY A 97 8.94 -0.43 -6.72
N TYR A 98 9.68 -1.43 -7.12
CA TYR A 98 10.05 -1.63 -8.52
C TYR A 98 9.34 -2.87 -9.08
N VAL A 99 8.74 -2.71 -10.25
CA VAL A 99 8.07 -3.77 -11.00
C VAL A 99 8.64 -3.76 -12.42
N SER A 100 9.30 -4.83 -12.82
CA SER A 100 9.98 -4.94 -14.14
C SER A 100 10.89 -3.74 -14.45
N GLY A 101 11.63 -3.25 -13.45
CA GLY A 101 12.54 -2.11 -13.56
C GLY A 101 11.88 -0.74 -13.48
N VAL A 102 10.55 -0.67 -13.45
CA VAL A 102 9.79 0.59 -13.34
C VAL A 102 9.46 0.89 -11.90
N LYS A 103 9.73 2.11 -11.45
CA LYS A 103 9.32 2.57 -10.12
C LYS A 103 7.82 2.84 -10.12
N CYS A 104 7.07 2.10 -9.31
CA CYS A 104 5.62 2.16 -9.22
C CYS A 104 5.15 2.52 -7.81
N LEU A 105 3.97 3.11 -7.72
CA LEU A 105 3.18 3.07 -6.51
C LEU A 105 2.45 1.74 -6.47
N ILE A 106 2.60 1.02 -5.36
CA ILE A 106 1.93 -0.25 -5.10
C ILE A 106 0.80 -0.01 -4.11
N TYR A 107 -0.37 -0.55 -4.42
CA TYR A 107 -1.57 -0.45 -3.62
C TYR A 107 -2.23 -1.83 -3.55
N ILE A 108 -2.35 -2.42 -2.38
CA ILE A 108 -2.86 -3.79 -2.21
C ILE A 108 -3.90 -3.81 -1.12
N ASP A 109 -5.11 -4.21 -1.45
CA ASP A 109 -6.13 -4.50 -0.45
C ASP A 109 -5.73 -5.75 0.34
N ASP A 110 -5.65 -5.61 1.67
CA ASP A 110 -5.37 -6.75 2.55
C ASP A 110 -6.68 -7.41 3.00
N SER A 111 -7.14 -8.34 2.19
CA SER A 111 -8.38 -9.10 2.45
C SER A 111 -8.27 -10.06 3.65
N GLY A 112 -7.07 -10.30 4.17
CA GLY A 112 -6.85 -10.98 5.44
C GLY A 112 -7.25 -10.14 6.65
N ILE A 113 -7.35 -8.82 6.50
CA ILE A 113 -7.79 -7.88 7.52
C ILE A 113 -9.19 -7.39 7.16
N ASN A 114 -10.19 -7.75 7.96
CA ASN A 114 -11.60 -7.34 7.77
C ASN A 114 -12.13 -7.56 6.34
N ALA A 115 -11.67 -8.62 5.65
CA ALA A 115 -12.01 -8.92 4.26
C ALA A 115 -11.71 -7.76 3.28
N GLY A 116 -10.69 -6.97 3.54
CA GLY A 116 -10.34 -5.78 2.75
C GLY A 116 -11.36 -4.64 2.88
N ALA A 117 -12.22 -4.66 3.90
CA ALA A 117 -13.23 -3.61 4.10
C ALA A 117 -12.56 -2.26 4.38
N THR A 118 -13.13 -1.23 3.76
CA THR A 118 -12.60 0.13 3.80
C THR A 118 -13.14 0.89 5.00
N THR A 119 -12.24 1.42 5.84
CA THR A 119 -12.52 2.37 6.92
C THR A 119 -12.15 3.79 6.49
N ILE A 120 -12.47 4.79 7.33
CA ILE A 120 -12.03 6.17 7.07
C ILE A 120 -10.50 6.23 6.95
N LYS A 121 -9.78 5.53 7.82
CA LYS A 121 -8.30 5.54 7.79
C LYS A 121 -7.72 4.81 6.60
N THR A 122 -8.39 3.77 6.11
CA THR A 122 -8.03 3.12 4.84
C THR A 122 -8.14 4.11 3.67
N ILE A 123 -9.25 4.89 3.60
CA ILE A 123 -9.43 5.91 2.54
C ILE A 123 -8.39 7.02 2.66
N GLU A 124 -8.18 7.59 3.85
CA GLU A 124 -7.19 8.64 4.06
C GLU A 124 -5.80 8.17 3.62
N LYS A 125 -5.40 6.95 4.00
CA LYS A 125 -4.15 6.34 3.54
C LYS A 125 -4.12 6.21 2.02
N GLY A 126 -5.20 5.71 1.41
CA GLY A 126 -5.32 5.59 -0.04
C GLY A 126 -5.18 6.93 -0.76
N LEU A 127 -5.85 7.98 -0.27
CA LEU A 127 -5.73 9.33 -0.83
C LEU A 127 -4.30 9.86 -0.80
N LEU A 128 -3.59 9.67 0.32
CA LEU A 128 -2.19 10.07 0.42
C LEU A 128 -1.29 9.29 -0.55
N LEU A 129 -1.56 8.00 -0.76
CA LEU A 129 -0.85 7.19 -1.75
C LEU A 129 -1.10 7.69 -3.18
N LEU A 130 -2.36 8.02 -3.54
CA LEU A 130 -2.68 8.60 -4.85
C LEU A 130 -2.02 9.96 -5.05
N GLU A 131 -1.97 10.82 -4.02
CA GLU A 131 -1.23 12.07 -4.07
C GLU A 131 0.28 11.85 -4.32
N MET A 132 0.86 10.84 -3.67
CA MET A 132 2.27 10.45 -3.92
C MET A 132 2.47 9.99 -5.37
N ALA A 133 1.55 9.17 -5.91
CA ALA A 133 1.59 8.72 -7.30
C ALA A 133 1.56 9.91 -8.27
N LYS A 134 0.62 10.84 -8.10
CA LYS A 134 0.48 12.04 -8.93
C LYS A 134 1.72 12.93 -8.84
N LYS A 135 2.16 13.25 -7.63
CA LYS A 135 3.29 14.14 -7.38
C LYS A 135 4.60 13.62 -7.98
N HIS A 136 4.81 12.31 -7.91
CA HIS A 136 6.04 11.68 -8.37
C HIS A 136 5.90 10.98 -9.73
N LYS A 137 4.72 11.10 -10.38
CA LYS A 137 4.39 10.48 -11.67
C LYS A 137 4.70 8.99 -11.68
N LEU A 138 4.25 8.27 -10.63
CA LEU A 138 4.46 6.83 -10.51
C LEU A 138 3.25 6.09 -11.09
N PRO A 139 3.45 5.14 -12.02
CA PRO A 139 2.39 4.21 -12.40
C PRO A 139 1.83 3.54 -11.14
N LEU A 140 0.50 3.37 -11.09
CA LEU A 140 -0.18 2.70 -10.00
C LEU A 140 -0.39 1.23 -10.36
N VAL A 141 0.09 0.32 -9.52
CA VAL A 141 -0.26 -1.10 -9.58
C VAL A 141 -1.15 -1.43 -8.38
N HIS A 142 -2.41 -1.73 -8.65
CA HIS A 142 -3.42 -2.00 -7.63
C HIS A 142 -3.84 -3.47 -7.65
N LEU A 143 -3.59 -4.19 -6.57
CA LEU A 143 -4.04 -5.56 -6.35
C LEU A 143 -5.33 -5.52 -5.53
N VAL A 144 -6.46 -5.73 -6.20
CA VAL A 144 -7.80 -5.46 -5.65
C VAL A 144 -8.44 -6.73 -5.10
N GLU A 145 -8.84 -6.67 -3.84
CA GLU A 145 -9.72 -7.64 -3.18
C GLU A 145 -10.39 -6.98 -1.98
N SER A 146 -11.54 -6.32 -2.18
CA SER A 146 -12.17 -5.49 -1.16
C SER A 146 -13.67 -5.74 -1.01
N ALA A 147 -14.10 -5.94 0.23
CA ALA A 147 -15.53 -6.02 0.56
C ALA A 147 -16.27 -4.67 0.45
N GLY A 148 -15.59 -3.61 0.02
CA GLY A 148 -16.15 -2.25 -0.03
C GLY A 148 -16.16 -1.56 1.33
N ALA A 149 -17.06 -0.59 1.52
CA ALA A 149 -17.14 0.18 2.76
C ALA A 149 -17.54 -0.69 3.96
N ASN A 150 -16.90 -0.48 5.11
CA ASN A 150 -17.30 -1.14 6.36
C ASN A 150 -18.61 -0.54 6.87
N LEU A 151 -19.74 -1.18 6.56
CA LEU A 151 -21.07 -0.71 6.93
C LEU A 151 -21.36 -0.79 8.43
N MET A 152 -20.59 -1.59 9.19
CA MET A 152 -20.70 -1.65 10.65
C MET A 152 -20.11 -0.40 11.32
N GLN A 153 -19.27 0.34 10.60
CA GLN A 153 -18.67 1.61 11.04
C GLN A 153 -19.15 2.76 10.13
N TYR A 154 -20.44 2.74 9.76
CA TYR A 154 -21.01 3.74 8.88
C TYR A 154 -20.82 5.17 9.41
N LYS A 155 -20.22 6.01 8.57
CA LYS A 155 -20.08 7.46 8.80
C LYS A 155 -20.22 8.18 7.46
N VAL A 156 -20.91 9.32 7.45
CA VAL A 156 -21.11 10.13 6.23
C VAL A 156 -19.77 10.56 5.63
N GLU A 157 -18.78 10.85 6.48
CA GLU A 157 -17.44 11.25 6.07
C GLU A 157 -16.74 10.19 5.21
N LEU A 158 -17.05 8.90 5.43
CA LEU A 158 -16.52 7.80 4.61
C LEU A 158 -16.88 7.98 3.13
N TRP A 159 -18.11 8.37 2.85
CA TRP A 159 -18.61 8.54 1.48
C TRP A 159 -18.04 9.79 0.82
N ALA A 160 -17.94 10.89 1.57
CA ALA A 160 -17.35 12.12 1.08
C ALA A 160 -15.86 11.92 0.71
N LEU A 161 -15.08 11.26 1.59
CA LEU A 161 -13.68 10.94 1.33
C LEU A 161 -13.52 9.92 0.19
N GLY A 162 -14.41 8.91 0.11
CA GLY A 162 -14.42 7.91 -0.98
C GLY A 162 -14.53 8.55 -2.36
N GLY A 163 -15.34 9.61 -2.50
CA GLY A 163 -15.39 10.40 -3.74
C GLY A 163 -14.04 10.99 -4.15
N GLY A 164 -13.22 11.38 -3.18
CA GLY A 164 -11.85 11.86 -3.41
C GLY A 164 -10.93 10.78 -4.01
N ALA A 165 -11.12 9.51 -3.65
CA ALA A 165 -10.33 8.43 -4.25
C ALA A 165 -10.65 8.26 -5.75
N PHE A 166 -11.92 8.32 -6.13
CA PHE A 166 -12.32 8.25 -7.55
C PHE A 166 -11.83 9.48 -8.33
N ALA A 167 -11.96 10.68 -7.75
CA ALA A 167 -11.41 11.88 -8.34
C ALA A 167 -9.89 11.75 -8.56
N GLY A 168 -9.15 11.22 -7.59
CA GLY A 168 -7.71 11.00 -7.69
C GLY A 168 -7.32 10.05 -8.82
N LEU A 169 -8.08 8.96 -9.06
CA LEU A 169 -7.86 8.05 -10.19
C LEU A 169 -8.14 8.76 -11.53
N ALA A 170 -9.25 9.51 -11.63
CA ALA A 170 -9.56 10.29 -12.82
C ALA A 170 -8.47 11.34 -13.15
N GLU A 171 -7.95 12.01 -12.12
CA GLU A 171 -6.83 12.96 -12.25
C GLU A 171 -5.55 12.26 -12.74
N MET A 172 -5.22 11.08 -12.22
CA MET A 172 -4.08 10.30 -12.69
C MET A 172 -4.22 9.95 -14.16
N SER A 173 -5.39 9.47 -14.59
CA SER A 173 -5.68 9.18 -15.98
C SER A 173 -5.56 10.44 -16.86
N ALA A 174 -6.10 11.57 -16.41
CA ALA A 174 -5.97 12.85 -17.11
C ALA A 174 -4.52 13.35 -17.22
N MET A 175 -3.66 12.99 -16.24
CA MET A 175 -2.22 13.28 -16.26
C MET A 175 -1.43 12.28 -17.11
N GLY A 176 -2.06 11.24 -17.66
CA GLY A 176 -1.41 10.17 -18.42
C GLY A 176 -0.57 9.24 -17.53
N ILE A 177 -0.86 9.15 -16.25
CA ILE A 177 -0.17 8.24 -15.31
C ILE A 177 -0.90 6.90 -15.35
N PRO A 178 -0.25 5.80 -15.78
CA PRO A 178 -0.91 4.52 -15.97
C PRO A 178 -1.42 3.90 -14.67
N ILE A 179 -2.61 3.31 -14.73
CA ILE A 179 -3.25 2.58 -13.65
C ILE A 179 -3.46 1.13 -14.10
N ILE A 180 -2.79 0.19 -13.44
CA ILE A 180 -2.85 -1.23 -13.69
C ILE A 180 -3.53 -1.91 -12.51
N THR A 181 -4.65 -2.57 -12.74
CA THR A 181 -5.40 -3.26 -11.69
C THR A 181 -5.42 -4.75 -11.93
N VAL A 182 -5.14 -5.51 -10.86
CA VAL A 182 -5.32 -6.96 -10.82
C VAL A 182 -6.50 -7.28 -9.92
N LEU A 183 -7.53 -7.87 -10.48
CA LEU A 183 -8.75 -8.28 -9.78
C LEU A 183 -8.55 -9.71 -9.25
N HIS A 184 -8.04 -9.82 -8.02
CA HIS A 184 -7.69 -11.09 -7.38
C HIS A 184 -8.87 -11.80 -6.73
N GLY A 185 -9.84 -11.05 -6.26
CA GLY A 185 -10.97 -11.58 -5.50
C GLY A 185 -12.21 -10.73 -5.63
N LEU A 186 -13.11 -10.89 -4.67
CA LEU A 186 -14.36 -10.15 -4.60
C LEU A 186 -14.09 -8.66 -4.40
N SER A 187 -14.59 -7.84 -5.32
CA SER A 187 -14.53 -6.37 -5.24
C SER A 187 -15.91 -5.81 -5.51
N THR A 188 -16.54 -5.29 -4.45
CA THR A 188 -17.92 -4.84 -4.49
C THR A 188 -18.04 -3.35 -4.22
N ALA A 189 -19.16 -2.76 -4.68
CA ALA A 189 -19.51 -1.36 -4.51
C ALA A 189 -18.36 -0.41 -4.93
N GLY A 190 -17.80 0.39 -4.01
CA GLY A 190 -16.66 1.25 -4.28
C GLY A 190 -15.40 0.52 -4.76
N GLY A 191 -15.20 -0.73 -4.33
CA GLY A 191 -14.10 -1.57 -4.81
C GLY A 191 -14.20 -1.94 -6.29
N ALA A 192 -15.42 -2.05 -6.84
CA ALA A 192 -15.64 -2.32 -8.26
C ALA A 192 -15.30 -1.12 -9.17
N TYR A 193 -15.29 0.10 -8.63
CA TYR A 193 -14.87 1.29 -9.39
C TYR A 193 -13.37 1.29 -9.68
N MET A 194 -12.56 0.64 -8.84
CA MET A 194 -11.11 0.61 -9.03
C MET A 194 -10.72 -0.02 -10.37
N PRO A 195 -11.15 -1.25 -10.73
CA PRO A 195 -10.92 -1.77 -12.08
C PRO A 195 -11.63 -0.95 -13.16
N GLY A 196 -12.84 -0.41 -12.88
CA GLY A 196 -13.62 0.38 -13.84
C GLY A 196 -12.95 1.70 -14.26
N MET A 197 -12.00 2.21 -13.47
CA MET A 197 -11.27 3.46 -13.73
C MET A 197 -9.79 3.22 -14.06
N SER A 198 -9.39 1.98 -14.30
CA SER A 198 -8.02 1.60 -14.63
C SER A 198 -7.78 1.57 -16.13
N ASP A 199 -6.53 1.77 -16.55
CA ASP A 199 -6.13 1.70 -17.96
C ASP A 199 -5.91 0.24 -18.42
N TYR A 200 -5.55 -0.63 -17.47
CA TYR A 200 -5.35 -2.07 -17.71
C TYR A 200 -5.96 -2.87 -16.58
N VAL A 201 -6.80 -3.84 -16.91
CA VAL A 201 -7.45 -4.71 -15.93
C VAL A 201 -7.13 -6.18 -16.22
N ILE A 202 -6.53 -6.82 -15.24
CA ILE A 202 -6.20 -8.24 -15.26
C ILE A 202 -7.16 -8.95 -14.30
N GLY A 203 -7.94 -9.89 -14.76
CA GLY A 203 -8.90 -10.64 -13.92
C GLY A 203 -8.42 -12.05 -13.68
N VAL A 204 -8.49 -12.51 -12.44
CA VAL A 204 -8.20 -13.91 -12.07
C VAL A 204 -9.46 -14.75 -12.23
N LYS A 205 -9.39 -15.83 -13.03
CA LYS A 205 -10.47 -16.78 -13.18
C LYS A 205 -10.98 -17.29 -11.83
N GLU A 206 -12.24 -17.61 -11.78
CA GLU A 206 -12.93 -18.18 -10.61
C GLU A 206 -13.02 -17.26 -9.40
N ASN A 207 -12.00 -16.46 -9.11
CA ASN A 207 -11.88 -15.63 -7.91
C ASN A 207 -12.18 -14.16 -8.17
N GLY A 208 -11.69 -13.60 -9.28
CA GLY A 208 -11.86 -12.19 -9.62
C GLY A 208 -13.32 -11.85 -9.89
N MET A 209 -13.84 -10.86 -9.18
CA MET A 209 -15.21 -10.38 -9.35
C MET A 209 -15.28 -8.88 -9.09
N ALA A 210 -15.92 -8.15 -9.98
CA ALA A 210 -16.23 -6.73 -9.81
C ALA A 210 -17.73 -6.49 -10.07
N ALA A 211 -18.47 -6.08 -9.04
CA ALA A 211 -19.88 -5.75 -9.18
C ALA A 211 -20.31 -4.69 -8.16
N LEU A 212 -21.37 -3.95 -8.46
CA LEU A 212 -21.94 -2.98 -7.50
C LEU A 212 -22.48 -3.67 -6.25
N ALA A 213 -22.99 -4.90 -6.40
CA ALA A 213 -23.52 -5.69 -5.31
C ALA A 213 -23.29 -7.18 -5.58
N GLY A 214 -23.12 -7.96 -4.51
CA GLY A 214 -23.10 -9.43 -4.62
C GLY A 214 -24.52 -10.00 -4.80
N ALA A 215 -24.60 -11.29 -5.18
CA ALA A 215 -25.85 -12.00 -5.48
C ALA A 215 -26.91 -11.92 -4.37
N ASN A 216 -26.50 -11.97 -3.10
CA ASN A 216 -27.44 -11.88 -1.97
C ASN A 216 -28.13 -10.51 -1.90
N LEU A 217 -27.40 -9.42 -2.17
CA LEU A 217 -27.99 -8.08 -2.15
C LEU A 217 -28.89 -7.85 -3.39
N LEU A 218 -28.50 -8.37 -4.56
CA LEU A 218 -29.33 -8.35 -5.75
C LEU A 218 -30.67 -9.04 -5.47
N ARG A 219 -30.64 -10.26 -4.95
CA ARG A 219 -31.83 -11.03 -4.59
C ARG A 219 -32.73 -10.28 -3.60
N ALA A 220 -32.14 -9.66 -2.59
CA ALA A 220 -32.89 -8.89 -1.61
C ALA A 220 -33.55 -7.62 -2.21
N ALA A 221 -32.91 -6.99 -3.18
CA ALA A 221 -33.35 -5.74 -3.78
C ALA A 221 -34.37 -5.94 -4.92
N THR A 222 -34.18 -6.97 -5.75
CA THR A 222 -34.96 -7.16 -7.00
C THR A 222 -35.71 -8.48 -7.05
N GLY A 223 -35.40 -9.44 -6.19
CA GLY A 223 -35.92 -10.83 -6.25
C GLY A 223 -35.23 -11.70 -7.30
N GLU A 224 -34.28 -11.17 -8.06
CA GLU A 224 -33.55 -11.94 -9.07
C GLU A 224 -32.54 -12.89 -8.42
N GLU A 225 -32.42 -14.10 -8.98
CA GLU A 225 -31.43 -15.08 -8.58
C GLU A 225 -30.28 -15.10 -9.59
N SER A 226 -29.07 -14.90 -9.10
CA SER A 226 -27.85 -14.98 -9.90
C SER A 226 -26.70 -15.49 -9.02
N SER A 227 -25.63 -15.99 -9.63
CA SER A 227 -24.38 -16.22 -8.90
C SER A 227 -23.50 -14.98 -8.97
N ASP A 228 -22.58 -14.85 -8.01
CA ASP A 228 -21.58 -13.76 -8.02
C ASP A 228 -20.74 -13.79 -9.31
N LYS A 229 -20.44 -14.99 -9.84
CA LYS A 229 -19.71 -15.17 -11.10
C LYS A 229 -20.48 -14.67 -12.31
N ASP A 230 -21.78 -14.91 -12.36
CA ASP A 230 -22.64 -14.44 -13.46
C ASP A 230 -22.88 -12.94 -13.42
N LEU A 231 -22.85 -12.35 -12.22
CA LEU A 231 -23.02 -10.92 -12.03
C LEU A 231 -21.80 -10.10 -12.47
N GLY A 232 -20.62 -10.54 -12.11
CA GLY A 232 -19.41 -9.74 -12.32
C GLY A 232 -18.12 -10.51 -12.20
N GLY A 233 -18.13 -11.81 -12.52
CA GLY A 233 -16.91 -12.61 -12.56
C GLY A 233 -15.94 -12.15 -13.63
N ALA A 234 -14.65 -12.38 -13.43
CA ALA A 234 -13.60 -11.98 -14.37
C ALA A 234 -13.85 -12.52 -15.80
N GLU A 235 -14.41 -13.72 -15.92
CA GLU A 235 -14.75 -14.33 -17.21
C GLU A 235 -15.91 -13.60 -17.92
N VAL A 236 -16.91 -13.13 -17.17
CA VAL A 236 -18.00 -12.30 -17.71
C VAL A 236 -17.44 -10.97 -18.19
N HIS A 237 -16.59 -10.35 -17.38
CA HIS A 237 -15.97 -9.09 -17.72
C HIS A 237 -15.00 -9.19 -18.91
N SER A 238 -14.33 -10.33 -19.08
CA SER A 238 -13.45 -10.54 -20.22
C SER A 238 -14.22 -10.84 -21.52
N LYS A 239 -15.32 -11.62 -21.44
CA LYS A 239 -16.02 -12.10 -22.64
C LYS A 239 -17.18 -11.22 -23.08
N ILE A 240 -17.83 -10.51 -22.15
CA ILE A 240 -19.09 -9.82 -22.41
C ILE A 240 -18.96 -8.31 -22.25
N THR A 241 -18.45 -7.82 -21.11
CA THR A 241 -18.42 -6.38 -20.86
C THR A 241 -17.18 -5.68 -21.39
N GLY A 242 -16.08 -6.41 -21.60
CA GLY A 242 -14.81 -5.83 -22.04
C GLY A 242 -14.01 -5.12 -20.94
N LEU A 243 -14.44 -5.20 -19.69
CA LEU A 243 -13.73 -4.56 -18.57
C LEU A 243 -12.38 -5.24 -18.29
N VAL A 244 -12.29 -6.55 -18.43
CA VAL A 244 -11.07 -7.34 -18.20
C VAL A 244 -10.38 -7.60 -19.53
N GLU A 245 -9.24 -6.95 -19.78
CA GLU A 245 -8.44 -7.12 -20.99
C GLU A 245 -7.64 -8.44 -20.95
N TYR A 246 -7.16 -8.80 -19.75
CA TYR A 246 -6.32 -9.98 -19.58
C TYR A 246 -6.95 -10.93 -18.56
N LEU A 247 -7.25 -12.15 -18.99
CA LEU A 247 -7.79 -13.19 -18.14
C LEU A 247 -6.69 -14.16 -17.71
N ALA A 248 -6.39 -14.16 -16.42
CA ALA A 248 -5.35 -14.98 -15.82
C ALA A 248 -5.92 -16.27 -15.23
N GLU A 249 -5.15 -17.35 -15.27
CA GLU A 249 -5.54 -18.64 -14.73
C GLU A 249 -5.58 -18.68 -13.19
N ASP A 250 -4.61 -17.98 -12.56
CA ASP A 250 -4.46 -17.88 -11.11
C ASP A 250 -3.74 -16.58 -10.72
N ASP A 251 -3.52 -16.37 -9.41
CA ASP A 251 -2.87 -15.18 -8.85
C ASP A 251 -1.44 -14.99 -9.39
N LYS A 252 -0.68 -16.07 -9.58
CA LYS A 252 0.71 -16.00 -10.07
C LYS A 252 0.73 -15.53 -11.51
N HIS A 253 -0.09 -16.14 -12.36
CA HIS A 253 -0.22 -15.74 -13.75
C HIS A 253 -0.70 -14.29 -13.88
N ALA A 254 -1.63 -13.84 -13.01
CA ALA A 254 -2.09 -12.46 -13.03
C ALA A 254 -0.97 -11.46 -12.69
N ILE A 255 -0.12 -11.80 -11.72
CA ILE A 255 1.03 -10.98 -11.36
C ILE A 255 2.07 -10.96 -12.49
N GLU A 256 2.32 -12.10 -13.15
CA GLU A 256 3.21 -12.16 -14.33
C GLU A 256 2.70 -11.24 -15.46
N ILE A 257 1.40 -11.28 -15.76
CA ILE A 257 0.78 -10.37 -16.74
C ILE A 257 0.95 -8.91 -16.30
N ALA A 258 0.68 -8.59 -15.03
CA ALA A 258 0.84 -7.22 -14.52
C ALA A 258 2.29 -6.72 -14.68
N ARG A 259 3.28 -7.57 -14.40
CA ARG A 259 4.70 -7.27 -14.61
C ARG A 259 5.03 -7.03 -16.08
N GLU A 260 4.48 -7.82 -17.01
CA GLU A 260 4.67 -7.62 -18.45
C GLU A 260 3.96 -6.34 -18.95
N VAL A 261 2.76 -6.04 -18.45
CA VAL A 261 2.07 -4.77 -18.76
C VAL A 261 2.93 -3.59 -18.32
N VAL A 262 3.40 -3.57 -17.05
CA VAL A 262 4.27 -2.49 -16.54
C VAL A 262 5.53 -2.36 -17.40
N LYS A 263 6.18 -3.47 -17.77
CA LYS A 263 7.36 -3.49 -18.63
C LYS A 263 7.08 -2.88 -20.01
N SER A 264 5.91 -3.14 -20.58
CA SER A 264 5.50 -2.67 -21.90
C SER A 264 5.22 -1.17 -21.97
N LEU A 265 4.88 -0.53 -20.83
CA LEU A 265 4.57 0.89 -20.76
C LEU A 265 5.73 1.79 -21.23
N GLY A 266 6.96 1.29 -21.10
CA GLY A 266 8.14 2.12 -21.39
C GLY A 266 8.30 3.33 -20.47
N TRP A 267 7.61 3.29 -19.32
CA TRP A 267 7.58 4.38 -18.36
C TRP A 267 8.95 4.59 -17.73
N ASP A 268 9.38 5.85 -17.67
CA ASP A 268 10.62 6.28 -17.01
C ASP A 268 11.89 5.52 -17.47
N ARG A 269 11.93 5.10 -18.74
CA ARG A 269 13.11 4.42 -19.33
C ARG A 269 14.36 5.29 -19.35
N ASP A 270 14.20 6.60 -19.19
CA ASP A 270 15.31 7.56 -19.08
C ASP A 270 16.04 7.49 -17.73
N PHE A 271 15.53 6.70 -16.79
CA PHE A 271 16.30 6.27 -15.63
C PHE A 271 17.37 5.28 -16.10
N THR A 272 18.25 5.75 -16.95
CA THR A 272 19.55 5.13 -17.19
C THR A 272 20.20 5.07 -15.80
N GLY A 273 20.22 3.88 -15.24
CA GLY A 273 20.56 3.59 -13.86
C GLY A 273 21.65 4.51 -13.36
N VAL A 274 21.61 4.85 -12.10
CA VAL A 274 22.69 5.58 -11.44
C VAL A 274 23.96 4.99 -12.00
N SER A 275 24.61 5.70 -12.93
CA SER A 275 25.91 5.28 -13.46
C SER A 275 26.71 4.93 -12.23
N ALA A 276 27.34 3.77 -12.19
CA ALA A 276 28.11 3.31 -11.05
C ALA A 276 29.10 4.41 -10.66
N ARG A 277 28.62 5.39 -9.91
CA ARG A 277 29.48 6.40 -9.32
C ARG A 277 30.21 5.66 -8.23
N ASN A 278 31.50 5.65 -8.29
CA ASN A 278 32.33 5.19 -7.16
C ASN A 278 32.05 6.14 -6.00
N PHE A 279 31.07 5.79 -5.18
CA PHE A 279 30.80 6.52 -3.93
C PHE A 279 31.88 6.14 -2.94
N LEU A 280 32.53 7.16 -2.38
CA LEU A 280 33.35 6.94 -1.19
C LEU A 280 32.41 6.52 -0.06
N PRO A 281 32.78 5.50 0.73
CA PRO A 281 31.99 5.12 1.89
C PRO A 281 31.83 6.32 2.84
N PRO A 282 30.72 6.41 3.57
CA PRO A 282 30.56 7.45 4.57
C PRO A 282 31.72 7.40 5.58
N LYS A 283 32.21 8.56 6.00
CA LYS A 283 33.31 8.67 6.98
C LYS A 283 32.92 8.09 8.35
N TYR A 284 31.64 8.19 8.70
CA TYR A 284 31.07 7.72 9.95
C TYR A 284 30.02 6.68 9.67
N SER A 285 29.90 5.67 10.54
CA SER A 285 28.85 4.67 10.43
C SER A 285 27.47 5.28 10.68
N SER A 286 26.44 4.85 9.93
CA SER A 286 25.05 5.18 10.24
C SER A 286 24.61 4.69 11.63
N ASP A 287 25.26 3.63 12.13
CA ASP A 287 24.96 3.06 13.46
C ASP A 287 25.31 4.01 14.61
N GLU A 288 26.20 5.00 14.37
CA GLU A 288 26.52 6.03 15.34
C GLU A 288 25.34 7.01 15.59
N ILE A 289 24.35 7.04 14.69
CA ILE A 289 23.19 7.95 14.84
C ILE A 289 22.31 7.50 16.00
N ILE A 290 22.10 6.21 16.19
CA ILE A 290 21.15 5.68 17.17
C ILE A 290 21.50 6.08 18.62
N GLY A 291 22.76 6.11 18.97
CA GLY A 291 23.23 6.51 20.30
C GLY A 291 23.32 8.02 20.49
N SER A 292 23.28 8.80 19.39
CA SER A 292 23.32 10.26 19.46
C SER A 292 21.96 10.90 19.72
N VAL A 293 20.86 10.12 19.62
CA VAL A 293 19.49 10.60 19.84
C VAL A 293 19.06 10.28 21.26
N PRO A 294 18.86 11.32 22.12
CA PRO A 294 18.34 11.10 23.46
C PRO A 294 16.89 10.59 23.42
N THR A 295 16.53 9.75 24.38
CA THR A 295 15.18 9.18 24.51
C THR A 295 14.29 9.97 25.46
N ASP A 296 14.83 10.95 26.16
CA ASP A 296 14.07 11.84 27.03
C ASP A 296 13.26 12.88 26.21
N SER A 297 12.09 13.24 26.70
CA SER A 297 11.19 14.20 26.04
C SER A 297 11.71 15.64 26.01
N VAL A 298 12.72 15.96 26.80
CA VAL A 298 13.28 17.33 26.95
C VAL A 298 14.28 17.64 25.84
N SER A 299 14.99 16.63 25.34
CA SER A 299 16.07 16.82 24.37
C SER A 299 15.59 17.10 22.94
N TYR A 300 14.30 16.99 22.67
CA TYR A 300 13.73 17.31 21.36
C TYR A 300 14.04 18.76 20.91
N THR A 301 14.08 19.69 21.80
CA THR A 301 14.37 21.10 21.52
C THR A 301 15.84 21.36 21.14
N HIS A 302 16.74 20.47 21.46
CA HIS A 302 18.17 20.56 21.13
C HIS A 302 18.51 19.96 19.74
N LEU A 303 17.63 19.18 19.15
CA LEU A 303 17.76 18.64 17.79
C LEU A 303 17.28 19.62 16.71
N THR A 304 16.59 20.69 17.07
CA THR A 304 16.27 21.77 16.14
C THR A 304 17.57 22.48 15.78
N LEU A 305 17.94 22.45 14.49
CA LEU A 305 19.03 23.29 14.00
C LEU A 305 18.84 24.71 14.51
N PRO A 306 19.90 25.36 15.06
CA PRO A 306 19.80 26.75 15.42
C PRO A 306 19.45 27.56 14.18
N THR A 307 18.20 27.97 14.06
CA THR A 307 17.80 28.99 13.11
C THR A 307 18.54 30.24 13.54
N LYS A 308 19.64 30.57 12.89
CA LYS A 308 20.22 31.89 12.97
C LYS A 308 19.17 32.85 12.46
N SER A 309 18.42 33.45 13.34
CA SER A 309 17.79 34.74 13.12
C SER A 309 18.91 35.76 13.03
N GLY A 310 19.55 35.87 11.90
CA GLY A 310 20.46 36.96 11.60
C GLY A 310 19.63 38.21 11.37
N GLY A 311 19.20 38.86 12.45
CA GLY A 311 18.81 40.23 12.44
C GLY A 311 20.09 41.06 12.23
N GLY A 312 20.45 41.33 11.00
CA GLY A 312 21.38 42.36 10.63
C GLY A 312 20.62 43.69 10.58
N GLY A 313 20.58 44.40 11.66
CA GLY A 313 20.34 45.83 11.64
C GLY A 313 21.67 46.52 11.34
N GLY A 314 21.64 47.47 10.42
CA GLY A 314 22.73 48.37 10.07
C GLY A 314 22.47 48.99 8.71
#